data_7f8d6928a34cc7ae324472a08eeb4182
#
_entry.id   7f8d6928a34cc7ae324472a08eeb4182
#
_cell.length_a   1.000
_cell.length_b   1.000
_cell.length_c   1.000
_cell.angle_alpha   90.00
_cell.angle_beta   90.00
_cell.angle_gamma   90.00
#
_symmetry.space_group_name_H-M   'P 1'
#
loop_
_entity.id
_entity.type
_entity.pdbx_description
1 polymer ?
#
loop_
_entity_poly.entity_id
_entity_poly.type
_entity_poly.pdbx_seq_one_letter_code
_entity_poly.pdbx_strand_id
1 'polypeptide(L)'
;MELREVSQLLYLLKSTDQKISRLFEKEIGFSLTRYELLMALIENQPCLQTHLQEYLQIDQAAITRHLKILEEKGYVARQRNPENNREIFVTLTAKADQELRACEQKYTNVQQTFYPSLTKEEFQQLRHLLQKMNQD
;
A
#
# COMPACT_ATOMS: atom_id res chain seq x y z
N MET A 1 -17.47 -27.57 -4.43
CA MET A 1 -17.46 -26.37 -3.57
C MET A 1 -18.74 -25.58 -3.80
N GLU A 2 -19.47 -25.31 -2.73
CA GLU A 2 -20.73 -24.59 -2.82
C GLU A 2 -20.53 -23.09 -2.85
N LEU A 3 -21.46 -22.36 -3.47
CA LEU A 3 -21.43 -20.90 -3.50
C LEU A 3 -21.38 -20.30 -2.10
N ARG A 4 -22.03 -20.93 -1.12
CA ARG A 4 -22.02 -20.47 0.26
C ARG A 4 -20.62 -20.50 0.88
N GLU A 5 -19.84 -21.53 0.59
CA GLU A 5 -18.45 -21.62 1.06
C GLU A 5 -17.60 -20.49 0.48
N VAL A 6 -17.78 -20.21 -0.81
CA VAL A 6 -17.08 -19.13 -1.49
C VAL A 6 -17.46 -17.78 -0.87
N SER A 7 -18.75 -17.53 -0.66
CA SER A 7 -19.22 -16.26 -0.07
C SER A 7 -18.72 -16.07 1.36
N GLN A 8 -18.65 -17.14 2.14
CA GLN A 8 -18.11 -17.08 3.50
C GLN A 8 -16.62 -16.72 3.50
N LEU A 9 -15.84 -17.33 2.61
CA LEU A 9 -14.41 -17.02 2.48
C LEU A 9 -14.21 -15.56 2.06
N LEU A 10 -14.94 -15.09 1.05
CA LEU A 10 -14.84 -13.71 0.59
C LEU A 10 -15.23 -12.71 1.66
N TYR A 11 -16.26 -13.00 2.43
CA TYR A 11 -16.68 -12.13 3.52
C TYR A 11 -15.64 -12.11 4.65
N LEU A 12 -15.02 -13.25 4.93
CA LEU A 12 -13.93 -13.34 5.91
C LEU A 12 -12.73 -12.51 5.46
N LEU A 13 -12.35 -12.58 4.18
CA LEU A 13 -11.29 -11.75 3.61
C LEU A 13 -11.60 -10.26 3.78
N LYS A 14 -12.84 -9.87 3.44
CA LYS A 14 -13.28 -8.47 3.54
C LYS A 14 -13.23 -7.97 4.98
N SER A 15 -13.75 -8.72 5.94
CA SER A 15 -13.76 -8.29 7.34
C SER A 15 -12.37 -8.29 7.94
N THR A 16 -11.52 -9.24 7.57
CA THR A 16 -10.12 -9.28 8.00
C THR A 16 -9.35 -8.08 7.47
N ASP A 17 -9.51 -7.77 6.18
CA ASP A 17 -8.90 -6.60 5.58
C ASP A 17 -9.29 -5.32 6.30
N GLN A 18 -10.60 -5.10 6.53
CA GLN A 18 -11.07 -3.90 7.23
C GLN A 18 -10.46 -3.75 8.61
N LYS A 19 -10.41 -4.84 9.37
CA LYS A 19 -9.87 -4.83 10.73
C LYS A 19 -8.37 -4.55 10.75
N ILE A 20 -7.60 -5.26 9.94
CA ILE A 20 -6.14 -5.16 9.95
C ILE A 20 -5.67 -3.87 9.28
N SER A 21 -6.37 -3.38 8.25
CA SER A 21 -6.05 -2.11 7.62
C SER A 21 -6.26 -0.92 8.56
N ARG A 22 -7.30 -0.95 9.40
CA ARG A 22 -7.50 0.06 10.43
C ARG A 22 -6.40 0.04 11.47
N LEU A 23 -6.00 -1.16 11.89
CA LEU A 23 -4.90 -1.31 12.83
C LEU A 23 -3.59 -0.79 12.23
N PHE A 24 -3.33 -1.11 10.97
CA PHE A 24 -2.15 -0.62 10.24
C PHE A 24 -2.09 0.91 10.25
N GLU A 25 -3.18 1.57 9.87
CA GLU A 25 -3.22 3.03 9.83
C GLU A 25 -3.01 3.63 11.22
N LYS A 26 -3.64 3.06 12.24
CA LYS A 26 -3.47 3.51 13.62
C LYS A 26 -2.03 3.39 14.09
N GLU A 27 -1.39 2.27 13.83
CA GLU A 27 -0.02 1.99 14.30
C GLU A 27 1.04 2.70 13.48
N ILE A 28 0.89 2.73 12.17
CA ILE A 28 1.91 3.25 11.24
C ILE A 28 1.74 4.74 10.96
N GLY A 29 0.51 5.25 11.01
CA GLY A 29 0.21 6.65 10.74
C GLY A 29 -0.08 6.99 9.28
N PHE A 30 0.01 6.00 8.40
CA PHE A 30 -0.38 6.10 6.99
C PHE A 30 -1.46 5.08 6.69
N SER A 31 -2.41 5.40 5.81
CA SER A 31 -3.30 4.36 5.29
C SER A 31 -2.47 3.33 4.53
N LEU A 32 -2.97 2.10 4.47
CA LEU A 32 -2.23 1.02 3.79
C LEU A 32 -1.92 1.37 2.34
N THR A 33 -2.90 1.89 1.60
CA THR A 33 -2.71 2.24 0.19
C THR A 33 -1.65 3.35 0.01
N ARG A 34 -1.70 4.38 0.85
CA ARG A 34 -0.70 5.45 0.79
C ARG A 34 0.69 4.98 1.20
N TYR A 35 0.76 4.10 2.20
CA TYR A 35 2.04 3.49 2.58
C TYR A 35 2.64 2.69 1.42
N GLU A 36 1.84 1.84 0.75
CA GLU A 36 2.29 1.09 -0.42
C GLU A 36 2.73 2.00 -1.56
N LEU A 37 2.02 3.11 -1.77
CA LEU A 37 2.40 4.11 -2.77
C LEU A 37 3.78 4.70 -2.46
N LEU A 38 4.01 5.09 -1.20
CA LEU A 38 5.31 5.64 -0.79
C LEU A 38 6.43 4.60 -0.91
N MET A 39 6.17 3.35 -0.59
CA MET A 39 7.15 2.28 -0.73
C MET A 39 7.49 2.01 -2.19
N ALA A 40 6.49 2.06 -3.08
CA ALA A 40 6.73 1.95 -4.53
C ALA A 40 7.63 3.08 -5.05
N LEU A 41 7.46 4.30 -4.50
CA LEU A 41 8.33 5.43 -4.85
C LEU A 41 9.76 5.24 -4.36
N ILE A 42 9.97 4.66 -3.18
CA ILE A 42 11.32 4.36 -2.68
C ILE A 42 12.07 3.46 -3.67
N GLU A 43 11.36 2.47 -4.22
CA GLU A 43 11.96 1.48 -5.11
C GLU A 43 12.15 2.00 -6.54
N ASN A 44 11.38 3.01 -6.98
CA ASN A 44 11.27 3.41 -8.39
C ASN A 44 11.23 4.93 -8.58
N GLN A 45 12.19 5.67 -8.05
CA GLN A 45 12.22 7.13 -8.22
C GLN A 45 13.07 7.58 -9.40
N PRO A 46 12.69 8.61 -10.15
CA PRO A 46 11.35 9.20 -10.19
C PRO A 46 10.37 8.25 -10.88
N CYS A 47 9.10 8.34 -10.56
CA CYS A 47 8.09 7.43 -11.09
C CYS A 47 6.96 8.22 -11.73
N LEU A 48 6.47 7.74 -12.87
CA LEU A 48 5.28 8.30 -13.50
C LEU A 48 4.05 7.95 -12.69
N GLN A 49 3.11 8.89 -12.58
CA GLN A 49 1.85 8.66 -11.89
C GLN A 49 1.09 7.46 -12.45
N THR A 50 1.14 7.26 -13.78
CA THR A 50 0.52 6.09 -14.43
C THR A 50 1.14 4.76 -14.00
N HIS A 51 2.44 4.73 -13.76
CA HIS A 51 3.11 3.52 -13.28
C HIS A 51 2.69 3.17 -11.85
N LEU A 52 2.51 4.17 -10.99
CA LEU A 52 2.00 3.97 -9.64
C LEU A 52 0.58 3.42 -9.65
N GLN A 53 -0.26 3.94 -10.56
CA GLN A 53 -1.63 3.48 -10.75
C GLN A 53 -1.65 2.01 -11.11
N GLU A 54 -0.83 1.59 -12.07
CA GLU A 54 -0.72 0.20 -12.51
C GLU A 54 -0.20 -0.71 -11.40
N TYR A 55 0.85 -0.27 -10.70
CA TYR A 55 1.45 -1.02 -9.61
C TYR A 55 0.44 -1.30 -8.49
N LEU A 56 -0.33 -0.28 -8.09
CA LEU A 56 -1.31 -0.40 -7.02
C LEU A 56 -2.64 -0.99 -7.48
N GLN A 57 -2.87 -1.12 -8.78
CA GLN A 57 -4.11 -1.62 -9.36
C GLN A 57 -5.35 -0.84 -8.88
N ILE A 58 -5.23 0.49 -8.86
CA ILE A 58 -6.32 1.39 -8.52
C ILE A 58 -6.63 2.30 -9.70
N ASP A 59 -7.83 2.90 -9.71
CA ASP A 59 -8.23 3.77 -10.82
C ASP A 59 -7.56 5.15 -10.75
N GLN A 60 -7.68 5.90 -11.85
CA GLN A 60 -7.06 7.22 -11.98
C GLN A 60 -7.56 8.20 -10.92
N ALA A 61 -8.85 8.18 -10.62
CA ALA A 61 -9.43 9.07 -9.61
C ALA A 61 -8.86 8.77 -8.23
N ALA A 62 -8.69 7.49 -7.89
CA ALA A 62 -8.12 7.08 -6.62
C ALA A 62 -6.65 7.50 -6.47
N ILE A 63 -5.81 7.25 -7.48
CA ILE A 63 -4.39 7.64 -7.42
C ILE A 63 -4.24 9.15 -7.32
N THR A 64 -5.03 9.90 -8.08
CA THR A 64 -5.01 11.37 -8.04
C THR A 64 -5.34 11.88 -6.64
N ARG A 65 -6.38 11.32 -6.02
CA ARG A 65 -6.80 11.69 -4.67
C ARG A 65 -5.71 11.38 -3.63
N HIS A 66 -5.14 10.18 -3.68
CA HIS A 66 -4.07 9.79 -2.75
C HIS A 66 -2.84 10.69 -2.90
N LEU A 67 -2.43 10.98 -4.12
CA LEU A 67 -1.27 11.84 -4.37
C LEU A 67 -1.52 13.27 -3.92
N LYS A 68 -2.74 13.78 -4.12
CA LYS A 68 -3.09 15.11 -3.62
C LYS A 68 -2.95 15.22 -2.12
N ILE A 69 -3.47 14.22 -1.39
CA ILE A 69 -3.36 14.17 0.07
C ILE A 69 -1.89 14.11 0.50
N LEU A 70 -1.09 13.27 -0.15
CA LEU A 70 0.33 13.12 0.18
C LEU A 70 1.13 14.38 -0.16
N GLU A 71 0.80 15.05 -1.25
CA GLU A 71 1.44 16.31 -1.64
C GLU A 71 1.12 17.42 -0.64
N GLU A 72 -0.14 17.55 -0.23
CA GLU A 72 -0.57 18.54 0.76
C GLU A 72 0.10 18.33 2.12
N LYS A 73 0.37 17.09 2.47
CA LYS A 73 1.08 16.74 3.72
C LYS A 73 2.60 16.82 3.59
N GLY A 74 3.11 17.10 2.41
CA GLY A 74 4.55 17.26 2.18
C GLY A 74 5.32 15.96 2.02
N TYR A 75 4.66 14.86 1.67
CA TYR A 75 5.32 13.56 1.50
C TYR A 75 5.77 13.27 0.08
N VAL A 76 5.10 13.86 -0.92
CA VAL A 76 5.47 13.70 -2.32
C VAL A 76 5.48 15.06 -3.01
N ALA A 77 6.21 15.14 -4.11
CA ALA A 77 6.18 16.26 -5.04
C ALA A 77 5.77 15.73 -6.41
N ARG A 78 4.95 16.49 -7.12
CA ARG A 78 4.51 16.14 -8.48
C ARG A 78 4.98 17.21 -9.44
N GLN A 79 5.44 16.80 -10.62
CA GLN A 79 5.92 17.70 -11.65
C GLN A 79 5.50 17.17 -13.01
N ARG A 80 4.89 18.03 -13.82
CA ARG A 80 4.60 17.70 -15.21
C ARG A 80 5.89 17.59 -15.99
N ASN A 81 5.92 16.60 -16.89
CA ASN A 81 7.03 16.48 -17.82
C ASN A 81 6.94 17.65 -18.83
N PRO A 82 7.97 18.53 -18.90
CA PRO A 82 7.92 19.66 -19.83
C PRO A 82 7.89 19.26 -21.31
N GLU A 83 8.36 18.04 -21.61
CA GLU A 83 8.34 17.51 -22.98
C GLU A 83 7.05 16.80 -23.33
N ASN A 84 6.25 16.40 -22.32
CA ASN A 84 4.97 15.73 -22.51
C ASN A 84 4.03 16.06 -21.36
N ASN A 85 3.16 17.06 -21.57
CA ASN A 85 2.25 17.56 -20.54
C ASN A 85 1.25 16.53 -19.99
N ARG A 86 1.13 15.36 -20.62
CA ARG A 86 0.25 14.28 -20.14
C ARG A 86 0.92 13.44 -19.07
N GLU A 87 2.25 13.52 -18.94
CA GLU A 87 3.00 12.76 -17.96
C GLU A 87 3.27 13.58 -16.71
N ILE A 88 3.03 12.98 -15.55
CA ILE A 88 3.30 13.56 -14.25
C ILE A 88 4.32 12.68 -13.54
N PHE A 89 5.47 13.23 -13.20
CA PHE A 89 6.46 12.57 -12.37
C PHE A 89 6.14 12.79 -10.91
N VAL A 90 6.33 11.73 -10.11
CA VAL A 90 6.14 11.76 -8.66
C VAL A 90 7.46 11.40 -8.00
N THR A 91 7.84 12.18 -7.00
CA THR A 91 9.05 11.94 -6.21
C THR A 91 8.74 11.98 -4.73
N LEU A 92 9.52 11.23 -3.96
CA LEU A 92 9.45 11.21 -2.50
C LEU A 92 10.20 12.42 -1.94
N THR A 93 9.65 13.07 -0.91
CA THR A 93 10.34 14.15 -0.21
C THR A 93 11.29 13.60 0.85
N ALA A 94 12.23 14.43 1.32
CA ALA A 94 13.11 14.09 2.43
C ALA A 94 12.31 13.81 3.71
N LYS A 95 11.24 14.56 3.94
CA LYS A 95 10.33 14.34 5.08
C LYS A 95 9.75 12.93 5.07
N ALA A 96 9.24 12.49 3.92
CA ALA A 96 8.68 11.15 3.77
C ALA A 96 9.74 10.08 4.01
N ASP A 97 10.92 10.22 3.43
CA ASP A 97 12.01 9.26 3.61
C ASP A 97 12.38 9.12 5.08
N GLN A 98 12.51 10.21 5.80
CA GLN A 98 12.85 10.21 7.22
C GLN A 98 11.76 9.53 8.06
N GLU A 99 10.49 9.85 7.82
CA GLU A 99 9.39 9.28 8.59
C GLU A 99 9.21 7.79 8.31
N LEU A 100 9.38 7.35 7.06
CA LEU A 100 9.31 5.93 6.69
C LEU A 100 10.43 5.11 7.34
N ARG A 101 11.66 5.66 7.37
CA ARG A 101 12.78 5.01 8.04
C ARG A 101 12.55 4.91 9.55
N ALA A 102 11.99 5.95 10.16
CA ALA A 102 11.66 5.95 11.59
C ALA A 102 10.60 4.89 11.91
N CYS A 103 9.58 4.73 11.06
CA CYS A 103 8.58 3.67 11.20
C CYS A 103 9.22 2.29 11.16
N GLU A 104 10.10 2.05 10.19
CA GLU A 104 10.78 0.76 10.03
C GLU A 104 11.59 0.40 11.27
N GLN A 105 12.31 1.36 11.83
CA GLN A 105 13.11 1.16 13.04
C GLN A 105 12.26 0.90 14.28
N LYS A 106 11.10 1.53 14.37
CA LYS A 106 10.18 1.38 15.50
C LYS A 106 9.53 -0.01 15.55
N TYR A 107 9.22 -0.59 14.39
CA TYR A 107 8.49 -1.85 14.29
C TYR A 107 9.42 -3.02 13.97
N THR A 108 10.08 -3.55 15.01
CA THR A 108 10.99 -4.69 14.88
C THR A 108 10.28 -6.05 14.98
N ASN A 109 9.09 -6.07 15.62
CA ASN A 109 8.29 -7.29 15.75
C ASN A 109 6.86 -7.03 15.28
N VAL A 110 6.70 -6.87 13.96
CA VAL A 110 5.41 -6.57 13.33
C VAL A 110 4.42 -7.75 13.44
N GLN A 111 4.91 -8.98 13.51
CA GLN A 111 4.06 -10.15 13.65
C GLN A 111 3.19 -10.05 14.91
N GLN A 112 3.79 -9.71 16.04
CA GLN A 112 3.08 -9.61 17.31
C GLN A 112 2.00 -8.51 17.26
N THR A 113 2.25 -7.45 16.51
CA THR A 113 1.31 -6.34 16.39
C THR A 113 0.14 -6.66 15.46
N PHE A 114 0.43 -7.24 14.28
CA PHE A 114 -0.56 -7.32 13.20
C PHE A 114 -1.20 -8.70 13.06
N TYR A 115 -0.48 -9.77 13.34
CA TYR A 115 -1.01 -11.13 13.20
C TYR A 115 -0.42 -12.09 14.25
N PRO A 116 -0.67 -11.81 15.54
CA PRO A 116 -0.05 -12.61 16.63
C PRO A 116 -0.50 -14.07 16.65
N SER A 117 -1.64 -14.38 16.03
CA SER A 117 -2.17 -15.75 15.99
C SER A 117 -1.57 -16.61 14.89
N LEU A 118 -0.78 -16.04 13.98
CA LEU A 118 -0.15 -16.78 12.89
C LEU A 118 1.32 -17.04 13.19
N THR A 119 1.79 -18.24 12.86
CA THR A 119 3.23 -18.50 12.81
C THR A 119 3.80 -17.86 11.55
N LYS A 120 5.13 -17.73 11.51
CA LYS A 120 5.82 -17.21 10.33
C LYS A 120 5.52 -18.07 9.09
N GLU A 121 5.48 -19.38 9.26
CA GLU A 121 5.17 -20.33 8.18
C GLU A 121 3.73 -20.16 7.69
N GLU A 122 2.78 -20.00 8.60
CA GLU A 122 1.39 -19.77 8.25
C GLU A 122 1.21 -18.43 7.52
N PHE A 123 1.92 -17.39 7.94
CA PHE A 123 1.91 -16.12 7.24
C PHE A 123 2.41 -16.28 5.79
N GLN A 124 3.49 -17.01 5.58
CA GLN A 124 4.03 -17.26 4.23
C GLN A 124 3.05 -18.07 3.38
N GLN A 125 2.37 -19.05 3.97
CA GLN A 125 1.32 -19.82 3.29
C GLN A 125 0.15 -18.91 2.86
N LEU A 126 -0.32 -18.06 3.76
CA LEU A 126 -1.40 -17.12 3.46
C LEU A 126 -1.01 -16.18 2.33
N ARG A 127 0.19 -15.61 2.40
CA ARG A 127 0.71 -14.73 1.36
C ARG A 127 0.75 -15.44 0.00
N HIS A 128 1.26 -16.66 -0.03
CA HIS A 128 1.33 -17.47 -1.25
C HIS A 128 -0.05 -17.74 -1.83
N LEU A 129 -1.02 -18.13 -0.99
CA LEU A 129 -2.38 -18.40 -1.43
C LEU A 129 -3.08 -17.16 -1.98
N LEU A 130 -2.91 -16.01 -1.31
CA LEU A 130 -3.46 -14.75 -1.80
C LEU A 130 -2.83 -14.34 -3.14
N GLN A 131 -1.53 -14.54 -3.30
CA GLN A 131 -0.85 -14.28 -4.58
C GLN A 131 -1.42 -15.15 -5.69
N LYS A 132 -1.70 -16.43 -5.41
CA LYS A 132 -2.34 -17.32 -6.39
C LYS A 132 -3.74 -16.84 -6.78
N MET A 133 -4.52 -16.36 -5.81
CA MET A 133 -5.85 -15.84 -6.08
C MET A 133 -5.82 -14.56 -6.94
N ASN A 134 -4.77 -13.77 -6.84
CA ASN A 134 -4.59 -12.53 -7.60
C ASN A 134 -4.01 -12.73 -8.99
N GLN A 135 -3.61 -13.94 -9.36
CA GLN A 135 -3.11 -14.21 -10.70
C GLN A 135 -4.26 -14.32 -11.69
N ASP A 136 -4.19 -13.57 -12.75
CA ASP A 136 -5.15 -13.62 -13.86
C ASP A 136 -4.56 -14.31 -15.07
#